data_52c0d6dd70742d65bda2630466bfc1e7
#
_entry.id   52c0d6dd70742d65bda2630466bfc1e7
#
_cell.length_a   1.000
_cell.length_b   1.000
_cell.length_c   1.000
_cell.angle_alpha   90.00
_cell.angle_beta   90.00
_cell.angle_gamma   90.00
#
_symmetry.space_group_name_H-M   'P 1'
#
loop_
_entity.id
_entity.type
_entity.pdbx_description
1 polymer ?
#
loop_
_entity_poly.entity_id
_entity_poly.type
_entity_poly.pdbx_seq_one_letter_code
_entity_poly.pdbx_strand_id
1 'polypeptide(L)'
;MATASDVEGGELLDRLRAQGVARLGIAGEPPFGYIDKNGKLTGEEPKLAEVIFKRLGVDRVQPVPTEFGSLIPGLNSQQFDVVAAGMYVNPERCEQVIFSDPDYQMLDAFIVAKGNPKGLHNYQDVVAKKARFSTGTGYADIQYAVEAGYKRSDILIVPDQVAGLNAVEAGRADVFAGTAIACRLVAENSRKVEVTKPFAPLVGGEPHVDGGAFAFRPTETKLRDAFNVELHKLKKSGELARILRSFGFTEAEMTDLTAKELCGGGAG
;
A
#
# COMPACT_ATOMS: atom_id res chain seq x y z
N MET A 1 -16.98 -21.55 20.98
CA MET A 1 -16.57 -20.52 20.00
C MET A 1 -16.89 -19.18 20.63
N ALA A 2 -15.91 -18.30 20.83
CA ALA A 2 -16.18 -16.94 21.30
C ALA A 2 -17.06 -16.23 20.27
N THR A 3 -18.07 -15.53 20.72
CA THR A 3 -18.91 -14.70 19.84
C THR A 3 -18.12 -13.46 19.42
N ALA A 4 -18.48 -12.82 18.30
CA ALA A 4 -17.81 -11.60 17.84
C ALA A 4 -17.80 -10.48 18.90
N SER A 5 -18.75 -10.50 19.84
CA SER A 5 -18.85 -9.56 20.96
C SER A 5 -17.84 -9.79 22.08
N ASP A 6 -17.18 -10.97 22.12
CA ASP A 6 -16.24 -11.31 23.21
C ASP A 6 -14.79 -10.89 22.90
N VAL A 7 -14.54 -10.37 21.69
CA VAL A 7 -13.21 -9.88 21.29
C VAL A 7 -13.00 -8.47 21.84
N GLU A 8 -12.03 -8.31 22.74
CA GLU A 8 -11.62 -7.00 23.25
C GLU A 8 -10.87 -6.22 22.15
N GLY A 9 -11.39 -5.09 21.73
CA GLY A 9 -10.81 -4.25 20.67
C GLY A 9 -10.78 -2.75 21.04
N GLY A 10 -11.06 -2.44 22.32
CA GLY A 10 -11.04 -1.08 22.85
C GLY A 10 -12.25 -0.23 22.46
N GLU A 11 -12.26 1.01 22.96
CA GLU A 11 -13.39 1.94 22.81
C GLU A 11 -13.76 2.21 21.34
N LEU A 12 -12.78 2.25 20.45
CA LEU A 12 -13.06 2.47 19.02
C LEU A 12 -13.85 1.30 18.44
N LEU A 13 -13.42 0.03 18.68
CA LEU A 13 -14.16 -1.11 18.17
C LEU A 13 -15.59 -1.16 18.71
N ASP A 14 -15.78 -0.85 19.99
CA ASP A 14 -17.12 -0.82 20.61
C ASP A 14 -18.01 0.24 19.95
N ARG A 15 -17.45 1.42 19.65
CA ARG A 15 -18.14 2.47 18.90
C ARG A 15 -18.48 2.01 17.47
N LEU A 16 -17.54 1.37 16.77
CA LEU A 16 -17.78 0.87 15.40
C LEU A 16 -18.86 -0.21 15.37
N ARG A 17 -18.89 -1.09 16.36
CA ARG A 17 -19.97 -2.09 16.55
C ARG A 17 -21.33 -1.41 16.77
N ALA A 18 -21.39 -0.42 17.65
CA ALA A 18 -22.63 0.31 17.93
C ALA A 18 -23.14 1.09 16.69
N GLN A 19 -22.23 1.60 15.86
CA GLN A 19 -22.56 2.30 14.62
C GLN A 19 -22.82 1.34 13.44
N GLY A 20 -22.37 0.10 13.52
CA GLY A 20 -22.43 -0.89 12.45
C GLY A 20 -21.56 -0.58 11.24
N VAL A 21 -20.57 0.35 11.36
CA VAL A 21 -19.76 0.77 10.23
C VAL A 21 -18.34 1.19 10.65
N ALA A 22 -17.34 0.78 9.86
CA ALA A 22 -15.97 1.30 9.91
C ALA A 22 -15.67 2.11 8.64
N ARG A 23 -15.10 3.30 8.78
CA ARG A 23 -14.73 4.18 7.66
C ARG A 23 -13.29 3.85 7.25
N LEU A 24 -13.11 3.60 5.95
CA LEU A 24 -11.81 3.25 5.37
C LEU A 24 -11.28 4.41 4.53
N GLY A 25 -10.10 4.94 4.87
CA GLY A 25 -9.34 5.82 3.99
C GLY A 25 -8.77 5.03 2.82
N ILE A 26 -9.11 5.41 1.60
CA ILE A 26 -8.66 4.76 0.36
C ILE A 26 -8.07 5.80 -0.60
N ALA A 27 -7.06 5.40 -1.39
CA ALA A 27 -6.37 6.31 -2.32
C ALA A 27 -6.91 6.28 -3.75
N GLY A 28 -7.86 5.38 -4.05
CA GLY A 28 -8.37 5.25 -5.41
C GLY A 28 -7.44 4.50 -6.35
N GLU A 29 -6.48 3.74 -5.84
CA GLU A 29 -5.42 3.09 -6.62
C GLU A 29 -5.64 1.56 -6.72
N PRO A 30 -6.04 1.04 -7.91
CA PRO A 30 -6.07 -0.40 -8.13
C PRO A 30 -4.67 -1.03 -8.02
N PRO A 31 -4.53 -2.24 -7.40
CA PRO A 31 -5.61 -3.11 -6.91
C PRO A 31 -5.95 -2.93 -5.43
N PHE A 32 -5.37 -1.91 -4.74
CA PHE A 32 -5.39 -1.78 -3.28
C PHE A 32 -6.74 -1.34 -2.72
N GLY A 33 -7.11 -0.07 -2.87
CA GLY A 33 -8.40 0.44 -2.38
C GLY A 33 -8.97 1.51 -3.29
N TYR A 34 -10.07 1.24 -3.98
CA TYR A 34 -10.64 2.14 -4.97
C TYR A 34 -12.16 1.96 -5.14
N ILE A 35 -12.76 2.92 -5.84
CA ILE A 35 -14.17 2.85 -6.28
C ILE A 35 -14.17 2.40 -7.74
N ASP A 36 -14.89 1.32 -8.05
CA ASP A 36 -15.00 0.83 -9.42
C ASP A 36 -15.91 1.71 -10.28
N LYS A 37 -15.97 1.39 -11.58
CA LYS A 37 -16.82 2.10 -12.57
C LYS A 37 -18.32 2.09 -12.25
N ASN A 38 -18.77 1.21 -11.35
CA ASN A 38 -20.16 1.11 -10.91
C ASN A 38 -20.39 1.87 -9.59
N GLY A 39 -19.40 2.60 -9.08
CA GLY A 39 -19.47 3.32 -7.82
C GLY A 39 -19.33 2.44 -6.58
N LYS A 40 -18.85 1.20 -6.74
CA LYS A 40 -18.69 0.25 -5.62
C LYS A 40 -17.27 0.26 -5.08
N LEU A 41 -17.15 0.27 -3.73
CA LEU A 41 -15.88 0.03 -3.05
C LEU A 41 -15.34 -1.36 -3.41
N THR A 42 -14.09 -1.41 -3.81
CA THR A 42 -13.37 -2.63 -4.16
C THR A 42 -11.86 -2.47 -3.90
N GLY A 43 -11.13 -3.53 -4.11
CA GLY A 43 -9.70 -3.61 -3.83
C GLY A 43 -9.41 -4.68 -2.80
N GLU A 44 -8.17 -5.11 -2.71
CA GLU A 44 -7.79 -6.22 -1.85
C GLU A 44 -7.93 -5.85 -0.37
N GLU A 45 -7.40 -4.68 0.09
CA GLU A 45 -7.53 -4.26 1.49
C GLU A 45 -8.99 -3.94 1.89
N PRO A 46 -9.81 -3.20 1.13
CA PRO A 46 -11.23 -3.08 1.44
C PRO A 46 -11.94 -4.42 1.56
N LYS A 47 -11.58 -5.41 0.72
CA LYS A 47 -12.17 -6.73 0.80
C LYS A 47 -11.76 -7.51 2.04
N LEU A 48 -10.49 -7.41 2.43
CA LEU A 48 -10.00 -7.96 3.70
C LEU A 48 -10.67 -7.27 4.89
N ALA A 49 -10.76 -5.94 4.86
CA ALA A 49 -11.42 -5.15 5.90
C ALA A 49 -12.88 -5.55 6.09
N GLU A 50 -13.65 -5.75 5.00
CA GLU A 50 -15.03 -6.28 5.09
C GLU A 50 -15.09 -7.59 5.88
N VAL A 51 -14.22 -8.54 5.55
CA VAL A 51 -14.18 -9.86 6.20
C VAL A 51 -13.77 -9.74 7.65
N ILE A 52 -12.71 -8.98 7.95
CA ILE A 52 -12.16 -8.84 9.29
C ILE A 52 -13.13 -8.09 10.19
N PHE A 53 -13.64 -6.93 9.77
CA PHE A 53 -14.59 -6.15 10.58
C PHE A 53 -15.90 -6.89 10.82
N LYS A 54 -16.39 -7.66 9.85
CA LYS A 54 -17.56 -8.52 10.07
C LYS A 54 -17.32 -9.58 11.15
N ARG A 55 -16.12 -10.19 11.19
CA ARG A 55 -15.73 -11.13 12.27
C ARG A 55 -15.56 -10.43 13.61
N LEU A 56 -15.21 -9.16 13.62
CA LEU A 56 -15.13 -8.31 14.81
C LEU A 56 -16.49 -7.72 15.25
N GLY A 57 -17.58 -8.03 14.55
CA GLY A 57 -18.93 -7.60 14.88
C GLY A 57 -19.31 -6.22 14.33
N VAL A 58 -18.63 -5.73 13.31
CA VAL A 58 -18.97 -4.50 12.57
C VAL A 58 -19.59 -4.89 11.21
N ASP A 59 -20.80 -4.44 10.94
CA ASP A 59 -21.62 -4.98 9.84
C ASP A 59 -21.08 -4.64 8.44
N ARG A 60 -20.50 -3.45 8.26
CA ARG A 60 -20.06 -2.94 6.96
C ARG A 60 -18.87 -2.00 7.05
N VAL A 61 -18.21 -1.80 5.92
CA VAL A 61 -17.19 -0.77 5.73
C VAL A 61 -17.70 0.32 4.78
N GLN A 62 -17.18 1.54 4.93
CA GLN A 62 -17.53 2.68 4.09
C GLN A 62 -16.27 3.39 3.60
N PRO A 63 -16.12 3.66 2.29
CA PRO A 63 -14.94 4.36 1.77
C PRO A 63 -14.98 5.86 2.11
N VAL A 64 -13.79 6.40 2.37
CA VAL A 64 -13.50 7.83 2.40
C VAL A 64 -12.34 8.06 1.43
N PRO A 65 -12.62 8.40 0.16
CA PRO A 65 -11.59 8.65 -0.83
C PRO A 65 -10.75 9.88 -0.46
N THR A 66 -9.44 9.74 -0.59
CA THR A 66 -8.48 10.83 -0.38
C THR A 66 -7.24 10.59 -1.25
N GLU A 67 -6.33 11.56 -1.34
CA GLU A 67 -5.04 11.35 -1.97
C GLU A 67 -4.11 10.53 -1.06
N PHE A 68 -3.23 9.71 -1.63
CA PHE A 68 -2.35 8.82 -0.86
C PHE A 68 -1.53 9.57 0.20
N GLY A 69 -0.91 10.69 -0.15
CA GLY A 69 -0.14 11.51 0.78
C GLY A 69 -0.95 12.15 1.92
N SER A 70 -2.29 12.16 1.81
CA SER A 70 -3.21 12.68 2.83
C SER A 70 -3.80 11.61 3.76
N LEU A 71 -3.47 10.32 3.54
CA LEU A 71 -4.02 9.20 4.33
C LEU A 71 -3.61 9.29 5.81
N ILE A 72 -2.34 9.45 6.14
CA ILE A 72 -1.87 9.54 7.53
C ILE A 72 -2.44 10.79 8.23
N PRO A 73 -2.35 12.00 7.66
CA PRO A 73 -3.00 13.18 8.23
C PRO A 73 -4.51 13.00 8.43
N GLY A 74 -5.22 12.43 7.45
CA GLY A 74 -6.67 12.17 7.53
C GLY A 74 -7.04 11.18 8.62
N LEU A 75 -6.25 10.10 8.80
CA LEU A 75 -6.41 9.13 9.88
C LEU A 75 -6.25 9.78 11.26
N ASN A 76 -5.18 10.56 11.44
CA ASN A 76 -4.87 11.22 12.70
C ASN A 76 -5.87 12.32 13.05
N SER A 77 -6.46 12.99 12.04
CA SER A 77 -7.56 13.93 12.22
C SER A 77 -8.95 13.28 12.26
N GLN A 78 -9.03 11.94 12.36
CA GLN A 78 -10.27 11.17 12.52
C GLN A 78 -11.28 11.30 11.35
N GLN A 79 -10.81 11.61 10.14
CA GLN A 79 -11.68 11.64 8.96
C GLN A 79 -12.19 10.23 8.62
N PHE A 80 -11.41 9.20 8.93
CA PHE A 80 -11.74 7.78 8.84
C PHE A 80 -11.12 7.00 10.00
N ASP A 81 -11.40 5.73 10.09
CA ASP A 81 -11.06 4.91 11.24
C ASP A 81 -9.82 4.05 11.00
N VAL A 82 -9.59 3.62 9.75
CA VAL A 82 -8.48 2.77 9.30
C VAL A 82 -8.08 3.18 7.89
N VAL A 83 -6.80 3.11 7.56
CA VAL A 83 -6.30 3.20 6.18
C VAL A 83 -6.37 1.82 5.54
N ALA A 84 -6.92 1.75 4.32
CA ALA A 84 -7.03 0.56 3.50
C ALA A 84 -6.66 0.90 2.05
N ALA A 85 -5.36 1.08 1.79
CA ALA A 85 -4.83 1.62 0.54
C ALA A 85 -3.48 1.03 0.10
N GLY A 86 -3.12 -0.15 0.62
CA GLY A 86 -1.85 -0.80 0.30
C GLY A 86 -0.63 -0.05 0.82
N MET A 87 -0.75 0.56 2.00
CA MET A 87 0.31 1.41 2.53
C MET A 87 1.51 0.59 3.02
N TYR A 88 2.68 0.78 2.42
CA TYR A 88 3.91 0.15 2.88
C TYR A 88 4.28 0.58 4.29
N VAL A 89 4.64 -0.39 5.12
CA VAL A 89 5.18 -0.18 6.46
C VAL A 89 6.64 0.25 6.34
N ASN A 90 6.99 1.40 6.91
CA ASN A 90 8.37 1.85 7.00
C ASN A 90 8.59 2.68 8.27
N PRO A 91 9.85 2.88 8.72
CA PRO A 91 10.15 3.58 9.97
C PRO A 91 9.53 5.00 10.06
N GLU A 92 9.59 5.80 8.99
CA GLU A 92 9.07 7.18 8.97
C GLU A 92 7.55 7.21 9.22
N ARG A 93 6.80 6.26 8.64
CA ARG A 93 5.35 6.15 8.85
C ARG A 93 5.02 5.59 10.24
N CYS A 94 5.84 4.67 10.76
CA CYS A 94 5.66 4.09 12.08
C CYS A 94 5.81 5.11 13.23
N GLU A 95 6.47 6.24 12.99
CA GLU A 95 6.51 7.37 13.93
C GLU A 95 5.15 8.09 14.06
N GLN A 96 4.27 7.94 13.07
CA GLN A 96 3.04 8.69 12.96
C GLN A 96 1.78 7.84 13.16
N VAL A 97 1.85 6.55 12.86
CA VAL A 97 0.74 5.58 12.92
C VAL A 97 1.24 4.23 13.39
N ILE A 98 0.33 3.35 13.77
CA ILE A 98 0.62 1.93 14.00
C ILE A 98 0.01 1.09 12.87
N PHE A 99 0.65 0.00 12.53
CA PHE A 99 0.23 -0.88 11.45
C PHE A 99 -0.27 -2.24 11.95
N SER A 100 -1.16 -2.87 11.20
CA SER A 100 -1.33 -4.32 11.25
C SER A 100 -0.04 -4.99 10.79
N ASP A 101 0.09 -6.30 10.97
CA ASP A 101 1.09 -7.04 10.21
C ASP A 101 0.74 -6.98 8.72
N PRO A 102 1.75 -6.99 7.82
CA PRO A 102 1.51 -6.94 6.39
C PRO A 102 0.61 -8.07 5.90
N ASP A 103 -0.34 -7.75 5.05
CA ASP A 103 -1.19 -8.73 4.38
C ASP A 103 -0.57 -9.22 3.07
N TYR A 104 0.37 -8.46 2.48
CA TYR A 104 1.18 -8.85 1.35
C TYR A 104 2.60 -8.26 1.44
N GLN A 105 3.50 -8.82 0.64
CA GLN A 105 4.80 -8.21 0.30
C GLN A 105 4.84 -7.84 -1.17
N MET A 106 5.68 -6.86 -1.54
CA MET A 106 5.77 -6.37 -2.91
C MET A 106 7.17 -5.89 -3.27
N LEU A 107 7.51 -6.03 -4.54
CA LEU A 107 8.66 -5.41 -5.17
C LEU A 107 8.23 -4.18 -5.97
N ASP A 108 9.16 -3.28 -6.21
CA ASP A 108 8.95 -2.13 -7.09
C ASP A 108 9.08 -2.52 -8.57
N ALA A 109 8.49 -1.70 -9.42
CA ALA A 109 8.74 -1.72 -10.84
C ALA A 109 8.68 -0.30 -11.42
N PHE A 110 9.26 -0.15 -12.58
CA PHE A 110 9.23 1.10 -13.32
C PHE A 110 8.31 1.00 -14.54
N ILE A 111 7.54 2.07 -14.77
CA ILE A 111 6.95 2.35 -16.07
C ILE A 111 7.96 3.19 -16.86
N VAL A 112 8.35 2.71 -18.02
CA VAL A 112 9.33 3.35 -18.92
C VAL A 112 8.79 3.40 -20.33
N ALA A 113 9.35 4.27 -21.18
CA ALA A 113 9.01 4.28 -22.61
C ALA A 113 9.27 2.91 -23.24
N LYS A 114 8.47 2.55 -24.25
CA LYS A 114 8.56 1.25 -24.94
C LYS A 114 9.99 0.97 -25.42
N GLY A 115 10.48 -0.24 -25.15
CA GLY A 115 11.85 -0.66 -25.44
C GLY A 115 12.90 -0.16 -24.45
N ASN A 116 12.48 0.50 -23.36
CA ASN A 116 13.35 0.99 -22.27
C ASN A 116 14.63 1.67 -22.80
N PRO A 117 14.55 2.75 -23.57
CA PRO A 117 15.68 3.29 -24.33
C PRO A 117 16.86 3.76 -23.47
N LYS A 118 16.61 4.04 -22.17
CA LYS A 118 17.64 4.38 -21.20
C LYS A 118 18.14 3.19 -20.40
N GLY A 119 17.57 1.99 -20.56
CA GLY A 119 17.95 0.79 -19.84
C GLY A 119 17.79 0.93 -18.32
N LEU A 120 16.67 1.47 -17.83
CA LEU A 120 16.41 1.72 -16.41
C LEU A 120 15.82 0.47 -15.77
N HIS A 121 16.48 -0.09 -14.75
CA HIS A 121 16.08 -1.33 -14.09
C HIS A 121 15.99 -1.22 -12.57
N ASN A 122 16.57 -0.17 -11.99
CA ASN A 122 16.58 0.11 -10.56
C ASN A 122 16.88 1.61 -10.32
N TYR A 123 16.82 2.05 -9.06
CA TYR A 123 17.04 3.45 -8.70
C TYR A 123 18.48 3.93 -9.02
N GLN A 124 19.48 3.04 -8.92
CA GLN A 124 20.88 3.34 -9.25
C GLN A 124 21.04 3.67 -10.74
N ASP A 125 20.34 2.96 -11.63
CA ASP A 125 20.31 3.27 -13.06
C ASP A 125 19.74 4.68 -13.31
N VAL A 126 18.68 5.05 -12.59
CA VAL A 126 18.03 6.38 -12.71
C VAL A 126 19.04 7.49 -12.42
N VAL A 127 19.82 7.33 -11.35
CA VAL A 127 20.88 8.29 -10.96
C VAL A 127 22.01 8.30 -11.96
N ALA A 128 22.58 7.13 -12.28
CA ALA A 128 23.73 7.00 -13.17
C ALA A 128 23.45 7.53 -14.58
N LYS A 129 22.24 7.35 -15.08
CA LYS A 129 21.83 7.77 -16.44
C LYS A 129 21.15 9.14 -16.46
N LYS A 130 21.12 9.83 -15.31
CA LYS A 130 20.48 11.14 -15.15
C LYS A 130 19.07 11.17 -15.74
N ALA A 131 18.30 10.11 -15.47
CA ALA A 131 16.94 9.98 -15.97
C ALA A 131 16.01 10.92 -15.19
N ARG A 132 14.99 11.46 -15.86
CA ARG A 132 13.93 12.25 -15.22
C ARG A 132 12.99 11.30 -14.50
N PHE A 133 13.06 11.34 -13.17
CA PHE A 133 12.35 10.45 -12.29
C PHE A 133 11.01 11.03 -11.85
N SER A 134 9.97 10.20 -11.83
CA SER A 134 8.67 10.56 -11.26
C SER A 134 8.13 9.45 -10.37
N THR A 135 7.33 9.84 -9.37
CA THR A 135 6.59 8.94 -8.48
C THR A 135 5.41 9.66 -7.83
N GLY A 136 4.55 8.93 -7.11
CA GLY A 136 3.35 9.47 -6.49
C GLY A 136 3.62 10.29 -5.22
N THR A 137 2.69 11.19 -4.91
CA THR A 137 2.74 11.98 -3.67
C THR A 137 2.72 11.06 -2.44
N GLY A 138 3.75 11.12 -1.61
CA GLY A 138 3.86 10.33 -0.37
C GLY A 138 4.24 8.86 -0.58
N TYR A 139 4.62 8.45 -1.80
CA TYR A 139 5.09 7.09 -2.06
C TYR A 139 6.47 6.84 -1.44
N ALA A 140 6.74 5.60 -1.06
CA ALA A 140 8.03 5.17 -0.51
C ALA A 140 9.18 5.33 -1.52
N ASP A 141 8.88 5.24 -2.80
CA ASP A 141 9.80 5.43 -3.93
C ASP A 141 10.57 6.75 -3.90
N ILE A 142 10.00 7.80 -3.27
CA ILE A 142 10.71 9.06 -3.03
C ILE A 142 11.96 8.82 -2.19
N GLN A 143 11.81 8.05 -1.11
CA GLN A 143 12.90 7.74 -0.20
C GLN A 143 13.96 6.87 -0.88
N TYR A 144 13.55 5.84 -1.62
CA TYR A 144 14.46 4.95 -2.34
C TYR A 144 15.28 5.69 -3.41
N ALA A 145 14.64 6.61 -4.15
CA ALA A 145 15.35 7.43 -5.11
C ALA A 145 16.39 8.36 -4.45
N VAL A 146 16.02 8.97 -3.31
CA VAL A 146 16.93 9.86 -2.55
C VAL A 146 18.10 9.05 -1.97
N GLU A 147 17.85 7.87 -1.42
CA GLU A 147 18.89 6.99 -0.88
C GLU A 147 19.85 6.49 -1.98
N ALA A 148 19.33 6.26 -3.18
CA ALA A 148 20.17 5.97 -4.35
C ALA A 148 21.01 7.18 -4.84
N GLY A 149 20.77 8.36 -4.29
CA GLY A 149 21.51 9.60 -4.63
C GLY A 149 20.76 10.55 -5.57
N TYR A 150 19.47 10.33 -5.84
CA TYR A 150 18.66 11.28 -6.63
C TYR A 150 18.29 12.50 -5.79
N LYS A 151 18.34 13.69 -6.39
CA LYS A 151 17.97 14.92 -5.67
C LYS A 151 16.47 15.00 -5.49
N ARG A 152 16.01 15.14 -4.24
CA ARG A 152 14.57 15.26 -3.93
C ARG A 152 13.86 16.39 -4.69
N SER A 153 14.56 17.53 -4.89
CA SER A 153 14.02 18.67 -5.64
C SER A 153 13.77 18.40 -7.11
N ASP A 154 14.42 17.39 -7.67
CA ASP A 154 14.38 17.08 -9.10
C ASP A 154 13.34 15.96 -9.41
N ILE A 155 12.72 15.40 -8.38
CA ILE A 155 11.66 14.38 -8.51
C ILE A 155 10.39 15.05 -9.03
N LEU A 156 9.85 14.58 -10.14
CA LEU A 156 8.53 14.96 -10.60
C LEU A 156 7.47 14.20 -9.76
N ILE A 157 6.91 14.89 -8.78
CA ILE A 157 5.83 14.35 -7.96
C ILE A 157 4.51 14.49 -8.71
N VAL A 158 3.78 13.40 -8.82
CA VAL A 158 2.45 13.31 -9.47
C VAL A 158 1.40 12.85 -8.46
N PRO A 159 0.10 13.12 -8.70
CA PRO A 159 -0.96 12.72 -7.76
C PRO A 159 -1.06 11.22 -7.54
N ASP A 160 -0.94 10.45 -8.61
CA ASP A 160 -1.19 9.01 -8.64
C ASP A 160 -0.46 8.29 -9.79
N GLN A 161 -0.62 6.97 -9.86
CA GLN A 161 0.00 6.12 -10.89
C GLN A 161 -0.51 6.40 -12.31
N VAL A 162 -1.75 6.89 -12.47
CA VAL A 162 -2.30 7.26 -13.80
C VAL A 162 -1.62 8.52 -14.32
N ALA A 163 -1.44 9.51 -13.44
CA ALA A 163 -0.68 10.72 -13.78
C ALA A 163 0.79 10.40 -14.05
N GLY A 164 1.37 9.41 -13.37
CA GLY A 164 2.71 8.87 -13.62
C GLY A 164 2.86 8.25 -15.00
N LEU A 165 1.94 7.34 -15.37
CA LEU A 165 1.87 6.78 -16.71
C LEU A 165 1.82 7.88 -17.78
N ASN A 166 0.91 8.85 -17.61
CA ASN A 166 0.76 9.97 -18.53
C ASN A 166 2.02 10.84 -18.62
N ALA A 167 2.77 11.01 -17.54
CA ALA A 167 4.03 11.75 -17.54
C ALA A 167 5.09 11.06 -18.40
N VAL A 168 5.18 9.72 -18.33
CA VAL A 168 6.10 8.93 -19.16
C VAL A 168 5.66 8.93 -20.62
N GLU A 169 4.38 8.70 -20.90
CA GLU A 169 3.86 8.71 -22.28
C GLU A 169 4.02 10.05 -23.00
N ALA A 170 3.91 11.16 -22.25
CA ALA A 170 4.11 12.51 -22.73
C ALA A 170 5.58 12.93 -22.79
N GLY A 171 6.52 12.07 -22.37
CA GLY A 171 7.94 12.38 -22.33
C GLY A 171 8.31 13.45 -21.31
N ARG A 172 7.48 13.70 -20.29
CA ARG A 172 7.82 14.61 -19.16
C ARG A 172 8.71 13.94 -18.13
N ALA A 173 8.56 12.62 -17.95
CA ALA A 173 9.45 11.77 -17.19
C ALA A 173 10.03 10.66 -18.09
N ASP A 174 11.18 10.14 -17.74
CA ASP A 174 11.76 8.96 -18.38
C ASP A 174 11.32 7.69 -17.70
N VAL A 175 10.91 7.81 -16.43
CA VAL A 175 10.50 6.71 -15.56
C VAL A 175 9.47 7.18 -14.55
N PHE A 176 8.49 6.31 -14.28
CA PHE A 176 7.63 6.39 -13.09
C PHE A 176 7.87 5.15 -12.24
N ALA A 177 8.10 5.33 -10.94
CA ALA A 177 8.28 4.25 -9.98
C ALA A 177 7.03 4.04 -9.14
N GLY A 178 6.74 2.79 -8.83
CA GLY A 178 5.66 2.36 -7.95
C GLY A 178 5.66 0.85 -7.76
N THR A 179 4.66 0.32 -7.08
CA THR A 179 4.53 -1.11 -6.85
C THR A 179 4.39 -1.89 -8.17
N ALA A 180 5.03 -3.05 -8.25
CA ALA A 180 5.04 -3.83 -9.49
C ALA A 180 3.65 -4.17 -10.03
N ILE A 181 2.70 -4.51 -9.14
CA ILE A 181 1.33 -4.86 -9.53
C ILE A 181 0.56 -3.64 -10.05
N ALA A 182 0.67 -2.49 -9.39
CA ALA A 182 0.00 -1.26 -9.81
C ALA A 182 0.55 -0.74 -11.13
N CYS A 183 1.88 -0.74 -11.31
CA CYS A 183 2.53 -0.40 -12.57
C CYS A 183 2.04 -1.27 -13.73
N ARG A 184 1.90 -2.59 -13.52
CA ARG A 184 1.37 -3.50 -14.55
C ARG A 184 -0.08 -3.17 -14.91
N LEU A 185 -0.93 -2.98 -13.91
CA LEU A 185 -2.35 -2.71 -14.13
C LEU A 185 -2.59 -1.39 -14.86
N VAL A 186 -1.93 -0.32 -14.44
CA VAL A 186 -2.14 0.99 -15.07
C VAL A 186 -1.58 1.05 -16.49
N ALA A 187 -0.49 0.32 -16.77
CA ALA A 187 0.15 0.29 -18.08
C ALA A 187 -0.43 -0.75 -19.06
N GLU A 188 -1.35 -1.63 -18.60
CA GLU A 188 -1.85 -2.80 -19.34
C GLU A 188 -2.31 -2.46 -20.77
N ASN A 189 -3.01 -1.35 -20.93
CA ASN A 189 -3.59 -0.95 -22.22
C ASN A 189 -2.73 0.05 -23.00
N SER A 190 -1.57 0.44 -22.49
CA SER A 190 -0.67 1.36 -23.18
C SER A 190 0.21 0.63 -24.20
N ARG A 191 0.36 1.24 -25.38
CA ARG A 191 1.31 0.79 -26.40
C ARG A 191 2.60 1.60 -26.43
N LYS A 192 2.69 2.66 -25.62
CA LYS A 192 3.81 3.61 -25.61
C LYS A 192 4.83 3.32 -24.52
N VAL A 193 4.43 2.56 -23.53
CA VAL A 193 5.28 2.21 -22.38
C VAL A 193 5.42 0.71 -22.21
N GLU A 194 6.32 0.33 -21.34
CA GLU A 194 6.43 -1.01 -20.78
C GLU A 194 6.76 -0.92 -19.29
N VAL A 195 6.53 -2.02 -18.59
CA VAL A 195 6.88 -2.16 -17.18
C VAL A 195 8.13 -3.02 -17.06
N THR A 196 9.09 -2.57 -16.27
CA THR A 196 10.32 -3.33 -16.02
C THR A 196 10.03 -4.63 -15.26
N LYS A 197 11.00 -5.54 -15.21
CA LYS A 197 10.95 -6.65 -14.24
C LYS A 197 10.90 -6.05 -12.83
N PRO A 198 10.11 -6.66 -11.91
CA PRO A 198 10.13 -6.26 -10.51
C PRO A 198 11.54 -6.37 -9.90
N PHE A 199 11.86 -5.44 -9.03
CA PHE A 199 13.14 -5.40 -8.33
C PHE A 199 12.96 -4.93 -6.88
N ALA A 200 13.88 -5.34 -5.99
CA ALA A 200 13.96 -4.85 -4.63
C ALA A 200 14.74 -3.52 -4.61
N PRO A 201 14.21 -2.43 -4.03
CA PRO A 201 15.00 -1.25 -3.74
C PRO A 201 16.13 -1.59 -2.76
N LEU A 202 17.19 -0.79 -2.74
CA LEU A 202 18.25 -0.91 -1.74
C LEU A 202 17.97 0.05 -0.59
N VAL A 203 17.93 -0.47 0.64
CA VAL A 203 17.84 0.30 1.87
C VAL A 203 19.07 -0.03 2.72
N GLY A 204 19.84 0.98 3.09
CA GLY A 204 21.13 0.76 3.76
C GLY A 204 22.14 -0.05 2.93
N GLY A 205 21.96 -0.11 1.60
CA GLY A 205 22.78 -0.90 0.69
C GLY A 205 22.34 -2.35 0.50
N GLU A 206 21.32 -2.83 1.22
CA GLU A 206 20.78 -4.19 1.13
C GLU A 206 19.44 -4.23 0.40
N PRO A 207 19.12 -5.30 -0.35
CA PRO A 207 17.82 -5.47 -0.98
C PRO A 207 16.70 -5.45 0.06
N HIS A 208 15.67 -4.63 -0.18
CA HIS A 208 14.53 -4.48 0.70
C HIS A 208 13.24 -4.99 0.02
N VAL A 209 12.39 -5.64 0.79
CA VAL A 209 11.06 -6.06 0.35
C VAL A 209 10.02 -5.33 1.17
N ASP A 210 9.14 -4.61 0.52
CA ASP A 210 8.09 -3.85 1.17
C ASP A 210 6.92 -4.73 1.58
N GLY A 211 6.27 -4.38 2.69
CA GLY A 211 5.03 -5.00 3.15
C GLY A 211 3.91 -3.97 3.22
N GLY A 212 2.80 -4.25 2.55
CA GLY A 212 1.58 -3.45 2.65
C GLY A 212 0.74 -3.85 3.85
N ALA A 213 0.15 -2.87 4.53
CA ALA A 213 -0.62 -3.11 5.74
C ALA A 213 -1.66 -2.02 6.02
N PHE A 214 -2.65 -2.36 6.82
CA PHE A 214 -3.63 -1.41 7.35
C PHE A 214 -2.98 -0.50 8.39
N ALA A 215 -3.27 0.81 8.33
CA ALA A 215 -2.79 1.75 9.34
C ALA A 215 -3.90 2.22 10.28
N PHE A 216 -3.54 2.35 11.56
CA PHE A 216 -4.40 2.78 12.65
C PHE A 216 -3.76 3.96 13.39
N ARG A 217 -4.58 4.78 14.09
CA ARG A 217 -4.03 5.81 14.96
C ARG A 217 -3.16 5.21 16.07
N PRO A 218 -2.13 5.90 16.56
CA PRO A 218 -1.24 5.38 17.60
C PRO A 218 -1.97 4.96 18.89
N THR A 219 -3.12 5.55 19.18
CA THR A 219 -3.94 5.23 20.37
C THR A 219 -4.77 3.96 20.23
N GLU A 220 -4.93 3.43 19.02
CA GLU A 220 -5.87 2.34 18.72
C GLU A 220 -5.19 0.95 18.72
N THR A 221 -4.28 0.73 19.66
CA THR A 221 -3.51 -0.52 19.78
C THR A 221 -4.41 -1.74 19.94
N LYS A 222 -5.48 -1.63 20.75
CA LYS A 222 -6.41 -2.74 20.97
C LYS A 222 -7.19 -3.12 19.71
N LEU A 223 -7.62 -2.13 18.91
CA LEU A 223 -8.28 -2.40 17.64
C LEU A 223 -7.30 -3.07 16.65
N ARG A 224 -6.06 -2.52 16.54
CA ARG A 224 -5.03 -3.09 15.69
C ARG A 224 -4.71 -4.54 16.08
N ASP A 225 -4.62 -4.84 17.37
CA ASP A 225 -4.31 -6.18 17.86
C ASP A 225 -5.47 -7.16 17.58
N ALA A 226 -6.72 -6.73 17.81
CA ALA A 226 -7.90 -7.50 17.44
C ALA A 226 -7.97 -7.77 15.93
N PHE A 227 -7.63 -6.76 15.12
CA PHE A 227 -7.54 -6.87 13.67
C PHE A 227 -6.47 -7.89 13.24
N ASN A 228 -5.27 -7.84 13.84
CA ASN A 228 -4.19 -8.78 13.58
C ASN A 228 -4.58 -10.22 13.91
N VAL A 229 -5.31 -10.45 15.00
CA VAL A 229 -5.80 -11.80 15.35
C VAL A 229 -6.63 -12.38 14.19
N GLU A 230 -7.55 -11.60 13.63
CA GLU A 230 -8.37 -12.06 12.49
C GLU A 230 -7.56 -12.16 11.19
N LEU A 231 -6.64 -11.23 10.94
CA LEU A 231 -5.73 -11.28 9.79
C LEU A 231 -4.89 -12.57 9.80
N HIS A 232 -4.33 -12.93 10.94
CA HIS A 232 -3.55 -14.18 11.08
C HIS A 232 -4.41 -15.42 10.89
N LYS A 233 -5.68 -15.42 11.31
CA LYS A 233 -6.61 -16.52 11.00
C LYS A 233 -6.85 -16.63 9.49
N LEU A 234 -6.98 -15.51 8.78
CA LEU A 234 -7.12 -15.50 7.31
C LEU A 234 -5.86 -16.01 6.61
N LYS A 235 -4.66 -15.61 7.08
CA LYS A 235 -3.38 -16.14 6.59
C LYS A 235 -3.34 -17.67 6.77
N LYS A 236 -3.54 -18.14 8.00
CA LYS A 236 -3.44 -19.57 8.35
C LYS A 236 -4.45 -20.46 7.63
N SER A 237 -5.64 -19.96 7.34
CA SER A 237 -6.68 -20.72 6.62
C SER A 237 -6.51 -20.69 5.09
N GLY A 238 -5.60 -19.90 4.55
CA GLY A 238 -5.46 -19.66 3.11
C GLY A 238 -6.57 -18.76 2.52
N GLU A 239 -7.44 -18.22 3.36
CA GLU A 239 -8.51 -17.33 2.90
C GLU A 239 -7.96 -15.99 2.41
N LEU A 240 -6.92 -15.46 3.08
CA LEU A 240 -6.19 -14.27 2.64
C LEU A 240 -5.67 -14.46 1.22
N ALA A 241 -4.89 -15.51 0.96
CA ALA A 241 -4.32 -15.78 -0.35
C ALA A 241 -5.42 -15.91 -1.44
N ARG A 242 -6.57 -16.50 -1.11
CA ARG A 242 -7.71 -16.60 -2.04
C ARG A 242 -8.31 -15.24 -2.37
N ILE A 243 -8.42 -14.34 -1.38
CA ILE A 243 -8.91 -12.97 -1.60
C ILE A 243 -7.91 -12.21 -2.47
N LEU A 244 -6.63 -12.21 -2.12
CA LEU A 244 -5.58 -11.48 -2.84
C LEU A 244 -5.46 -11.92 -4.30
N ARG A 245 -5.55 -13.23 -4.59
CA ARG A 245 -5.53 -13.76 -5.97
C ARG A 245 -6.61 -13.15 -6.87
N SER A 246 -7.78 -12.80 -6.33
CA SER A 246 -8.85 -12.16 -7.11
C SER A 246 -8.50 -10.74 -7.57
N PHE A 247 -7.43 -10.16 -7.01
CA PHE A 247 -6.88 -8.85 -7.35
C PHE A 247 -5.53 -8.93 -8.06
N GLY A 248 -5.13 -10.12 -8.52
CA GLY A 248 -3.92 -10.32 -9.32
C GLY A 248 -2.64 -10.60 -8.53
N PHE A 249 -2.74 -10.78 -7.23
CA PHE A 249 -1.61 -11.24 -6.40
C PHE A 249 -1.37 -12.74 -6.60
N THR A 250 -0.14 -13.17 -6.36
CA THR A 250 0.29 -14.57 -6.48
C THR A 250 0.88 -15.07 -5.18
N GLU A 251 1.44 -16.28 -5.17
CA GLU A 251 2.16 -16.80 -4.00
C GLU A 251 3.43 -15.99 -3.66
N ALA A 252 4.00 -15.29 -4.65
CA ALA A 252 5.20 -14.47 -4.44
C ALA A 252 4.94 -13.25 -3.52
N GLU A 253 3.71 -12.78 -3.49
CA GLU A 253 3.30 -11.65 -2.64
C GLU A 253 2.81 -12.09 -1.25
N MET A 254 2.69 -13.39 -0.98
CA MET A 254 2.35 -13.87 0.36
C MET A 254 3.53 -13.65 1.30
N THR A 255 3.27 -13.28 2.57
CA THR A 255 4.32 -12.87 3.50
C THR A 255 4.03 -13.24 4.94
N ASP A 256 5.09 -13.49 5.69
CA ASP A 256 5.10 -13.62 7.15
C ASP A 256 5.81 -12.44 7.83
N LEU A 257 6.18 -11.40 7.07
CA LEU A 257 6.73 -10.16 7.62
C LEU A 257 5.80 -9.58 8.69
N THR A 258 6.38 -8.94 9.68
CA THR A 258 5.65 -8.25 10.74
C THR A 258 5.84 -6.74 10.64
N ALA A 259 4.85 -5.98 11.11
CA ALA A 259 5.00 -4.53 11.21
C ALA A 259 6.19 -4.14 12.09
N LYS A 260 6.47 -4.91 13.14
CA LYS A 260 7.61 -4.67 14.04
C LYS A 260 8.95 -4.72 13.29
N GLU A 261 9.16 -5.72 12.43
CA GLU A 261 10.38 -5.85 11.62
C GLU A 261 10.53 -4.66 10.68
N LEU A 262 9.48 -4.30 9.95
CA LEU A 262 9.50 -3.22 8.97
C LEU A 262 9.57 -1.81 9.59
N CYS A 263 9.12 -1.63 10.82
CA CYS A 263 9.28 -0.38 11.57
C CYS A 263 10.71 -0.17 12.12
N GLY A 264 11.66 -1.04 11.81
CA GLY A 264 13.03 -0.93 12.30
C GLY A 264 13.25 -1.50 13.70
N GLY A 265 12.31 -2.27 14.22
CA GLY A 265 12.46 -3.08 15.42
C GLY A 265 13.31 -4.29 15.12
N GLY A 266 14.64 -4.16 15.21
CA GLY A 266 15.56 -5.29 15.11
C GLY A 266 15.14 -6.42 16.06
N ALA A 267 15.47 -7.66 15.68
CA ALA A 267 15.27 -8.84 16.52
C ALA A 267 15.91 -8.59 17.90
N GLY A 268 15.07 -8.40 18.89
CA GLY A 268 15.44 -8.33 20.30
C GLY A 268 14.98 -9.58 21.00
#